data_8f8eb0a3914712abf98da1931a1e420a
#
_entry.id   8f8eb0a3914712abf98da1931a1e420a
#
_cell.length_a   1.000
_cell.length_b   1.000
_cell.length_c   1.000
_cell.angle_alpha   90.00
_cell.angle_beta   90.00
_cell.angle_gamma   90.00
#
_symmetry.space_group_name_H-M   'P 1'
#
loop_
_entity.id
_entity.type
_entity.pdbx_description
1 polymer ?
#
loop_
_entity_poly.entity_id
_entity_poly.type
_entity_poly.pdbx_seq_one_letter_code
_entity_poly.pdbx_strand_id
1 'polypeptide(L)'
;NNQTINLILNSCGLDRVKVDNEIQKIVTCFANKDIDQNKLETLLNIRENEDFNALKDQALIGNKISTNKFMSNTIIEPEKNVMYLNIINQRLNKLLEIDKIKKNGRTEDAVSSIKPPIFWKDKATIILQAQKWNKAKINSVLEDTFNLEIIFKSNSQINQTLLVKKLLIDICNLANS
;
A
#
# COMPACT_ATOMS: atom_id res chain seq x y z
N ASN A 1 19.64 -7.45 12.47
CA ASN A 1 18.56 -8.41 12.62
C ASN A 1 17.75 -8.46 11.33
N ASN A 2 17.38 -9.66 10.84
CA ASN A 2 16.61 -9.84 9.60
C ASN A 2 15.24 -9.13 9.64
N GLN A 3 14.65 -8.98 10.82
CA GLN A 3 13.41 -8.22 11.00
C GLN A 3 13.57 -6.74 10.67
N THR A 4 14.65 -6.13 11.13
CA THR A 4 14.99 -4.72 10.84
C THR A 4 15.18 -4.49 9.34
N ILE A 5 15.87 -5.41 8.66
CA ILE A 5 16.10 -5.34 7.22
C ILE A 5 14.76 -5.42 6.45
N ASN A 6 13.89 -6.35 6.86
CA ASN A 6 12.57 -6.49 6.24
C ASN A 6 11.68 -5.26 6.47
N LEU A 7 11.74 -4.62 7.64
CA LEU A 7 11.02 -3.38 7.93
C LEU A 7 11.47 -2.25 7.01
N ILE A 8 12.79 -2.07 6.82
CA ILE A 8 13.36 -1.05 5.94
C ILE A 8 12.95 -1.31 4.48
N LEU A 9 13.09 -2.54 4.01
CA LEU A 9 12.73 -2.90 2.63
C LEU A 9 11.23 -2.72 2.36
N ASN A 10 10.38 -3.03 3.33
CA ASN A 10 8.93 -2.83 3.20
C ASN A 10 8.54 -1.34 3.22
N SER A 11 9.24 -0.50 3.98
CA SER A 11 8.96 0.95 4.03
C SER A 11 9.43 1.70 2.77
N CYS A 12 10.53 1.24 2.16
CA CYS A 12 11.16 1.94 1.03
C CYS A 12 10.71 1.39 -0.35
N GLY A 13 10.02 0.26 -0.40
CA GLY A 13 9.89 -0.51 -1.63
C GLY A 13 11.27 -1.01 -2.08
N LEU A 14 11.46 -1.26 -3.36
CA LEU A 14 12.75 -1.69 -3.92
C LEU A 14 13.59 -0.52 -4.48
N ASP A 15 13.27 0.71 -4.07
CA ASP A 15 14.01 1.91 -4.49
C ASP A 15 15.31 2.02 -3.70
N ARG A 16 16.43 1.78 -4.38
CA ARG A 16 17.76 1.77 -3.78
C ARG A 16 18.11 3.12 -3.12
N VAL A 17 17.74 4.23 -3.74
CA VAL A 17 18.04 5.57 -3.21
C VAL A 17 17.28 5.83 -1.91
N LYS A 18 16.00 5.40 -1.85
CA LYS A 18 15.21 5.49 -0.63
C LYS A 18 15.78 4.60 0.47
N VAL A 19 16.17 3.37 0.14
CA VAL A 19 16.80 2.45 1.10
C VAL A 19 18.07 3.05 1.68
N ASP A 20 18.97 3.61 0.85
CA ASP A 20 20.20 4.24 1.30
C ASP A 20 19.92 5.44 2.23
N ASN A 21 18.95 6.28 1.89
CA ASN A 21 18.54 7.43 2.71
C ASN A 21 17.97 6.99 4.07
N GLU A 22 17.12 5.96 4.11
CA GLU A 22 16.56 5.44 5.36
C GLU A 22 17.65 4.78 6.22
N ILE A 23 18.60 4.07 5.63
CA ILE A 23 19.77 3.52 6.35
C ILE A 23 20.59 4.65 6.96
N GLN A 24 20.88 5.73 6.23
CA GLN A 24 21.62 6.87 6.77
C GLN A 24 20.89 7.55 7.93
N LYS A 25 19.56 7.72 7.85
CA LYS A 25 18.75 8.22 8.97
C LYS A 25 18.87 7.33 10.20
N ILE A 26 18.76 6.01 10.02
CA ILE A 26 18.87 5.04 11.11
C ILE A 26 20.26 5.11 11.75
N VAL A 27 21.32 5.10 10.95
CA VAL A 27 22.70 5.21 11.45
C VAL A 27 22.91 6.50 12.24
N THR A 28 22.37 7.62 11.74
CA THR A 28 22.48 8.93 12.41
C THR A 28 21.70 8.95 13.74
N CYS A 29 20.48 8.41 13.75
CA CYS A 29 19.64 8.41 14.96
C CYS A 29 20.12 7.46 16.05
N PHE A 30 20.68 6.31 15.66
CA PHE A 30 21.11 5.26 16.59
C PHE A 30 22.64 5.16 16.72
N ALA A 31 23.38 6.21 16.31
CA ALA A 31 24.85 6.21 16.40
C ALA A 31 25.33 5.69 17.77
N ASN A 32 25.99 4.51 17.78
CA ASN A 32 26.54 3.84 18.98
C ASN A 32 25.50 3.40 20.05
N LYS A 33 24.24 3.22 19.69
CA LYS A 33 23.19 2.71 20.59
C LYS A 33 22.50 1.49 19.98
N ASP A 34 21.97 0.64 20.85
CA ASP A 34 21.12 -0.45 20.39
C ASP A 34 19.87 0.10 19.69
N ILE A 35 19.48 -0.57 18.62
CA ILE A 35 18.29 -0.19 17.83
C ILE A 35 17.04 -0.58 18.62
N ASP A 36 16.37 0.41 19.19
CA ASP A 36 15.05 0.26 19.78
C ASP A 36 14.00 0.13 18.66
N GLN A 37 13.27 -0.97 18.64
CA GLN A 37 12.31 -1.29 17.60
C GLN A 37 11.16 -0.27 17.54
N ASN A 38 10.68 0.24 18.67
CA ASN A 38 9.61 1.25 18.69
C ASN A 38 10.05 2.60 18.09
N LYS A 39 11.30 3.00 18.40
CA LYS A 39 11.90 4.20 17.83
C LYS A 39 12.17 4.04 16.33
N LEU A 40 12.61 2.84 15.91
CA LEU A 40 12.81 2.54 14.49
C LEU A 40 11.51 2.61 13.70
N GLU A 41 10.42 2.02 14.20
CA GLU A 41 9.10 2.08 13.58
C GLU A 41 8.60 3.51 13.44
N THR A 42 8.80 4.35 14.46
CA THR A 42 8.48 5.78 14.42
C THR A 42 9.35 6.53 13.40
N LEU A 43 10.66 6.25 13.37
CA LEU A 43 11.60 6.88 12.44
C LEU A 43 11.27 6.56 10.98
N LEU A 44 10.82 5.35 10.71
CA LEU A 44 10.40 4.89 9.38
C LEU A 44 8.95 5.27 9.04
N ASN A 45 8.25 6.00 9.91
CA ASN A 45 6.83 6.37 9.77
C ASN A 45 5.91 5.15 9.53
N ILE A 46 6.27 3.98 10.03
CA ILE A 46 5.54 2.74 9.78
C ILE A 46 4.15 2.80 10.40
N ARG A 47 4.04 3.33 11.63
CA ARG A 47 2.74 3.41 12.34
C ARG A 47 1.75 4.36 11.68
N GLU A 48 2.21 5.47 11.12
CA GLU A 48 1.35 6.42 10.41
C GLU A 48 0.75 5.82 9.12
N ASN A 49 1.47 4.87 8.52
CA ASN A 49 1.01 4.19 7.32
C ASN A 49 0.17 2.93 7.61
N GLU A 50 0.23 2.37 8.83
CA GLU A 50 -0.50 1.14 9.18
C GLU A 50 -2.01 1.33 9.08
N ASP A 51 -2.55 2.45 9.59
CA ASP A 51 -3.98 2.73 9.54
C ASP A 51 -4.47 2.87 8.10
N PHE A 52 -3.74 3.59 7.25
CA PHE A 52 -4.09 3.71 5.83
C PHE A 52 -3.91 2.38 5.08
N ASN A 53 -2.89 1.59 5.40
CA ASN A 53 -2.69 0.27 4.81
C ASN A 53 -3.83 -0.68 5.17
N ALA A 54 -4.29 -0.68 6.42
CA ALA A 54 -5.44 -1.47 6.84
C ALA A 54 -6.73 -1.05 6.10
N LEU A 55 -6.97 0.26 5.96
CA LEU A 55 -8.10 0.81 5.20
C LEU A 55 -8.04 0.39 3.73
N LYS A 56 -6.91 0.58 3.05
CA LYS A 56 -6.67 0.17 1.67
C LYS A 56 -6.91 -1.33 1.49
N ASP A 57 -6.39 -2.15 2.40
CA ASP A 57 -6.51 -3.60 2.29
C ASP A 57 -7.96 -4.07 2.43
N GLN A 58 -8.75 -3.46 3.32
CA GLN A 58 -10.18 -3.75 3.43
C GLN A 58 -10.97 -3.28 2.19
N ALA A 59 -10.62 -2.13 1.63
CA ALA A 59 -11.21 -1.66 0.38
C ALA A 59 -10.92 -2.62 -0.78
N LEU A 60 -9.68 -3.07 -0.94
CA LEU A 60 -9.29 -4.02 -1.99
C LEU A 60 -9.89 -5.43 -1.79
N ILE A 61 -10.21 -5.84 -0.57
CA ILE A 61 -10.97 -7.07 -0.29
C ILE A 61 -12.46 -6.87 -0.60
N GLY A 62 -12.95 -5.63 -0.66
CA GLY A 62 -14.37 -5.31 -0.85
C GLY A 62 -15.21 -5.46 0.42
N ASN A 63 -14.59 -5.38 1.60
CA ASN A 63 -15.31 -5.45 2.87
C ASN A 63 -15.87 -4.06 3.23
N LYS A 64 -17.13 -3.78 2.83
CA LYS A 64 -17.79 -2.49 3.02
C LYS A 64 -17.85 -2.06 4.49
N ILE A 65 -18.17 -2.97 5.40
CA ILE A 65 -18.31 -2.68 6.84
C ILE A 65 -16.97 -2.26 7.42
N SER A 66 -15.93 -3.06 7.19
CA SER A 66 -14.58 -2.77 7.68
C SER A 66 -13.99 -1.52 7.01
N THR A 67 -14.20 -1.34 5.71
CA THR A 67 -13.75 -0.14 4.98
C THR A 67 -14.35 1.12 5.60
N ASN A 68 -15.65 1.16 5.86
CA ASN A 68 -16.31 2.30 6.52
C ASN A 68 -15.80 2.53 7.95
N LYS A 69 -15.59 1.46 8.72
CA LYS A 69 -15.04 1.55 10.07
C LYS A 69 -13.62 2.14 10.07
N PHE A 70 -12.75 1.63 9.20
CA PHE A 70 -11.38 2.16 9.10
C PHE A 70 -11.38 3.58 8.53
N MET A 71 -12.26 3.91 7.57
CA MET A 71 -12.36 5.26 7.01
C MET A 71 -12.76 6.32 8.03
N SER A 72 -13.58 5.97 9.03
CA SER A 72 -13.95 6.89 10.12
C SER A 72 -12.83 7.08 11.14
N ASN A 73 -11.97 6.09 11.29
CA ASN A 73 -10.89 6.10 12.30
C ASN A 73 -9.54 6.57 11.74
N THR A 74 -9.32 6.43 10.43
CA THR A 74 -8.05 6.82 9.79
C THR A 74 -8.03 8.31 9.48
N ILE A 75 -7.02 8.99 9.98
CA ILE A 75 -6.75 10.40 9.63
C ILE A 75 -6.00 10.39 8.28
N ILE A 76 -6.64 10.96 7.26
CA ILE A 76 -6.02 11.15 5.95
C ILE A 76 -5.49 12.58 5.89
N GLU A 77 -4.17 12.71 5.91
CA GLU A 77 -3.48 14.00 5.91
C GLU A 77 -3.39 14.56 4.47
N PRO A 78 -3.80 15.81 4.24
CA PRO A 78 -3.80 16.40 2.90
C PRO A 78 -2.43 16.40 2.22
N GLU A 79 -1.36 16.61 2.99
CA GLU A 79 0.01 16.66 2.47
C GLU A 79 0.51 15.30 1.97
N LYS A 80 -0.13 14.21 2.40
CA LYS A 80 0.23 12.83 2.05
C LYS A 80 -0.65 12.23 0.95
N ASN A 81 -1.56 12.99 0.34
CA ASN A 81 -2.52 12.45 -0.62
C ASN A 81 -1.86 11.75 -1.82
N VAL A 82 -0.79 12.33 -2.40
CA VAL A 82 -0.04 11.68 -3.49
C VAL A 82 0.65 10.40 -3.01
N MET A 83 1.14 10.37 -1.77
CA MET A 83 1.73 9.16 -1.18
C MET A 83 0.67 8.06 -1.04
N TYR A 84 -0.56 8.39 -0.63
CA TYR A 84 -1.65 7.41 -0.54
C TYR A 84 -2.01 6.81 -1.90
N LEU A 85 -2.05 7.62 -2.97
CA LEU A 85 -2.22 7.12 -4.34
C LEU A 85 -1.08 6.15 -4.72
N ASN A 86 0.16 6.48 -4.39
CA ASN A 86 1.30 5.61 -4.65
C ASN A 86 1.22 4.28 -3.90
N ILE A 87 0.77 4.28 -2.64
CA ILE A 87 0.56 3.05 -1.85
C ILE A 87 -0.51 2.16 -2.49
N ILE A 88 -1.60 2.74 -2.99
CA ILE A 88 -2.64 2.03 -3.73
C ILE A 88 -2.05 1.45 -5.03
N ASN A 89 -1.35 2.27 -5.83
CA ASN A 89 -0.75 1.87 -7.10
C ASN A 89 0.26 0.72 -6.95
N GLN A 90 1.09 0.75 -5.91
CA GLN A 90 2.03 -0.33 -5.62
C GLN A 90 1.31 -1.66 -5.36
N ARG A 91 0.19 -1.63 -4.61
CA ARG A 91 -0.62 -2.84 -4.37
C ARG A 91 -1.30 -3.32 -5.64
N LEU A 92 -1.87 -2.43 -6.45
CA LEU A 92 -2.51 -2.76 -7.73
C LEU A 92 -1.52 -3.37 -8.72
N ASN A 93 -0.32 -2.80 -8.84
CA ASN A 93 0.74 -3.36 -9.69
C ASN A 93 1.15 -4.77 -9.24
N LYS A 94 1.25 -5.00 -7.92
CA LYS A 94 1.50 -6.33 -7.38
C LYS A 94 0.38 -7.32 -7.72
N LEU A 95 -0.88 -6.90 -7.62
CA LEU A 95 -2.03 -7.71 -8.02
C LEU A 95 -2.04 -7.99 -9.53
N LEU A 96 -1.63 -7.03 -10.35
CA LEU A 96 -1.48 -7.19 -11.80
C LEU A 96 -0.40 -8.23 -12.15
N GLU A 97 0.71 -8.24 -11.41
CA GLU A 97 1.75 -9.25 -11.56
C GLU A 97 1.25 -10.65 -11.20
N ILE A 98 0.50 -10.77 -10.10
CA ILE A 98 -0.16 -12.03 -9.69
C ILE A 98 -1.12 -12.51 -10.77
N ASP A 99 -1.96 -11.62 -11.32
CA ASP A 99 -2.94 -11.96 -12.36
C ASP A 99 -2.26 -12.46 -13.64
N LYS A 100 -1.11 -11.90 -14.02
CA LYS A 100 -0.31 -12.37 -15.16
C LYS A 100 0.23 -13.80 -14.95
N ILE A 101 0.67 -14.13 -13.73
CA ILE A 101 1.24 -15.44 -13.38
C ILE A 101 0.12 -16.48 -13.25
N LYS A 102 -1.04 -16.06 -12.74
CA LYS A 102 -2.20 -16.93 -12.45
C LYS A 102 -2.81 -17.62 -13.68
N LYS A 103 -2.44 -17.26 -14.91
CA LYS A 103 -3.10 -17.61 -16.19
C LYS A 103 -3.61 -19.06 -16.30
N ASN A 104 -3.04 -20.03 -15.55
CA ASN A 104 -3.53 -21.44 -15.52
C ASN A 104 -3.35 -22.14 -14.16
N GLY A 105 -3.11 -21.40 -13.07
CA GLY A 105 -2.79 -21.97 -11.75
C GLY A 105 -3.65 -21.45 -10.61
N ARG A 106 -3.43 -22.02 -9.42
CA ARG A 106 -4.05 -21.53 -8.19
C ARG A 106 -3.47 -20.17 -7.80
N THR A 107 -4.30 -19.30 -7.22
CA THR A 107 -3.88 -17.97 -6.76
C THR A 107 -2.73 -18.05 -5.74
N GLU A 108 -2.75 -19.06 -4.87
CA GLU A 108 -1.73 -19.29 -3.85
C GLU A 108 -0.34 -19.59 -4.44
N ASP A 109 -0.30 -20.38 -5.52
CA ASP A 109 0.95 -20.72 -6.22
C ASP A 109 1.53 -19.48 -6.91
N ALA A 110 0.68 -18.68 -7.55
CA ALA A 110 1.06 -17.42 -8.16
C ALA A 110 1.62 -16.43 -7.12
N VAL A 111 0.95 -16.29 -5.97
CA VAL A 111 1.39 -15.45 -4.86
C VAL A 111 2.73 -15.91 -4.27
N SER A 112 2.96 -17.22 -4.24
CA SER A 112 4.21 -17.79 -3.69
C SER A 112 5.40 -17.68 -4.65
N SER A 113 5.17 -17.51 -5.95
CA SER A 113 6.20 -17.42 -7.00
C SER A 113 6.69 -16.00 -7.27
N ILE A 114 6.04 -14.98 -6.71
CA ILE A 114 6.42 -13.57 -6.90
C ILE A 114 7.79 -13.28 -6.29
N LYS A 115 8.56 -12.45 -6.99
CA LYS A 115 9.84 -11.94 -6.53
C LYS A 115 9.80 -10.40 -6.46
N PRO A 116 10.20 -9.78 -5.33
CA PRO A 116 10.62 -10.41 -4.05
C PRO A 116 9.44 -11.11 -3.35
N PRO A 117 9.74 -12.11 -2.49
CA PRO A 117 8.71 -12.85 -1.78
C PRO A 117 7.82 -11.94 -0.95
N ILE A 118 6.52 -12.21 -0.97
CA ILE A 118 5.54 -11.48 -0.16
C ILE A 118 5.77 -11.80 1.31
N PHE A 119 5.73 -10.75 2.15
CA PHE A 119 5.85 -10.92 3.59
C PHE A 119 4.73 -11.84 4.11
N TRP A 120 5.08 -12.78 4.96
CA TRP A 120 4.16 -13.84 5.37
C TRP A 120 2.86 -13.35 6.01
N LYS A 121 2.89 -12.20 6.74
CA LYS A 121 1.68 -11.59 7.33
C LYS A 121 0.71 -11.06 6.29
N ASP A 122 1.21 -10.60 5.14
CA ASP A 122 0.40 -10.01 4.08
C ASP A 122 -0.15 -11.08 3.11
N LYS A 123 0.41 -12.29 3.14
CA LYS A 123 0.11 -13.34 2.17
C LYS A 123 -1.37 -13.67 2.09
N ALA A 124 -2.04 -13.84 3.24
CA ALA A 124 -3.47 -14.14 3.30
C ALA A 124 -4.32 -13.02 2.71
N THR A 125 -4.01 -11.77 3.05
CA THR A 125 -4.70 -10.58 2.54
C THR A 125 -4.55 -10.45 1.03
N ILE A 126 -3.33 -10.66 0.51
CA ILE A 126 -3.05 -10.58 -0.93
C ILE A 126 -3.76 -11.70 -1.71
N ILE A 127 -3.85 -12.91 -1.17
CA ILE A 127 -4.60 -14.00 -1.79
C ILE A 127 -6.09 -13.62 -1.93
N LEU A 128 -6.71 -13.10 -0.87
CA LEU A 128 -8.11 -12.65 -0.91
C LEU A 128 -8.33 -11.53 -1.94
N GLN A 129 -7.40 -10.58 -2.02
CA GLN A 129 -7.44 -9.51 -3.02
C GLN A 129 -7.30 -10.09 -4.43
N ALA A 130 -6.29 -10.93 -4.69
CA ALA A 130 -6.01 -11.51 -6.01
C ALA A 130 -7.12 -12.42 -6.56
N GLN A 131 -8.02 -12.91 -5.69
CA GLN A 131 -9.20 -13.64 -6.11
C GLN A 131 -10.29 -12.74 -6.71
N LYS A 132 -10.33 -11.46 -6.32
CA LYS A 132 -11.37 -10.51 -6.72
C LYS A 132 -10.95 -9.57 -7.85
N TRP A 133 -9.65 -9.43 -8.06
CA TRP A 133 -9.08 -8.48 -9.01
C TRP A 133 -8.57 -9.19 -10.27
N ASN A 134 -8.93 -8.62 -11.42
CA ASN A 134 -8.44 -8.99 -12.74
C ASN A 134 -7.80 -7.78 -13.42
N LYS A 135 -7.11 -8.00 -14.54
CA LYS A 135 -6.41 -6.96 -15.30
C LYS A 135 -7.32 -5.77 -15.66
N ALA A 136 -8.58 -6.01 -16.04
CA ALA A 136 -9.49 -4.94 -16.45
C ALA A 136 -9.82 -4.00 -15.28
N LYS A 137 -10.23 -4.55 -14.14
CA LYS A 137 -10.50 -3.79 -12.90
C LYS A 137 -9.27 -3.03 -12.42
N ILE A 138 -8.10 -3.69 -12.43
CA ILE A 138 -6.85 -3.07 -11.99
C ILE A 138 -6.50 -1.87 -12.86
N ASN A 139 -6.56 -2.01 -14.19
CA ASN A 139 -6.25 -0.93 -15.11
C ASN A 139 -7.22 0.27 -14.94
N SER A 140 -8.52 0.01 -14.74
CA SER A 140 -9.48 1.08 -14.47
C SER A 140 -9.10 1.90 -13.24
N VAL A 141 -8.74 1.24 -12.12
CA VAL A 141 -8.34 1.97 -10.91
C VAL A 141 -6.99 2.67 -11.07
N LEU A 142 -6.04 2.08 -11.81
CA LEU A 142 -4.77 2.76 -12.11
C LEU A 142 -4.98 4.03 -12.92
N GLU A 143 -5.92 4.03 -13.86
CA GLU A 143 -6.32 5.23 -14.61
C GLU A 143 -6.97 6.28 -13.69
N ASP A 144 -7.87 5.86 -12.80
CA ASP A 144 -8.48 6.75 -11.80
C ASP A 144 -7.42 7.39 -10.89
N THR A 145 -6.46 6.60 -10.40
CA THR A 145 -5.37 7.12 -9.55
C THR A 145 -4.49 8.10 -10.32
N PHE A 146 -4.18 7.84 -11.59
CA PHE A 146 -3.43 8.75 -12.44
C PHE A 146 -4.16 10.09 -12.65
N ASN A 147 -5.46 10.05 -12.95
CA ASN A 147 -6.29 11.24 -13.13
C ASN A 147 -6.35 12.06 -11.81
N LEU A 148 -6.50 11.40 -10.67
CA LEU A 148 -6.46 12.07 -9.36
C LEU A 148 -5.10 12.71 -9.08
N GLU A 149 -3.99 12.06 -9.43
CA GLU A 149 -2.67 12.64 -9.26
C GLU A 149 -2.48 13.91 -10.09
N ILE A 150 -2.99 13.95 -11.33
CA ILE A 150 -3.00 15.16 -12.16
C ILE A 150 -3.80 16.27 -11.46
N ILE A 151 -5.00 15.96 -10.96
CA ILE A 151 -5.85 16.92 -10.25
C ILE A 151 -5.13 17.45 -9.00
N PHE A 152 -4.48 16.61 -8.21
CA PHE A 152 -3.77 17.01 -7.00
C PHE A 152 -2.58 17.94 -7.29
N LYS A 153 -1.92 17.75 -8.43
CA LYS A 153 -0.79 18.59 -8.84
C LYS A 153 -1.21 19.88 -9.52
N SER A 154 -2.40 19.92 -10.13
CA SER A 154 -2.86 21.06 -10.93
C SER A 154 -3.84 21.98 -10.19
N ASN A 155 -4.52 21.52 -9.16
CA ASN A 155 -5.59 22.29 -8.51
C ASN A 155 -5.56 22.15 -6.98
N SER A 156 -5.18 23.25 -6.30
CA SER A 156 -5.10 23.32 -4.84
C SER A 156 -6.45 23.62 -4.14
N GLN A 157 -7.50 23.98 -4.89
CA GLN A 157 -8.80 24.37 -4.30
C GLN A 157 -9.72 23.18 -4.03
N ILE A 158 -9.43 22.01 -4.59
CA ILE A 158 -10.26 20.82 -4.41
C ILE A 158 -9.89 20.13 -3.11
N ASN A 159 -10.90 19.63 -2.38
CA ASN A 159 -10.66 18.80 -1.20
C ASN A 159 -10.10 17.43 -1.62
N GLN A 160 -8.77 17.35 -1.71
CA GLN A 160 -8.04 16.17 -2.14
C GLN A 160 -8.29 14.97 -1.22
N THR A 161 -8.42 15.19 0.09
CA THR A 161 -8.72 14.13 1.06
C THR A 161 -10.06 13.46 0.79
N LEU A 162 -11.08 14.23 0.38
CA LEU A 162 -12.37 13.68 0.00
C LEU A 162 -12.28 12.81 -1.25
N LEU A 163 -11.44 13.20 -2.20
CA LEU A 163 -11.21 12.41 -3.43
C LEU A 163 -10.51 11.08 -3.14
N VAL A 164 -9.52 11.07 -2.22
CA VAL A 164 -8.89 9.81 -1.76
C VAL A 164 -9.91 8.90 -1.09
N LYS A 165 -10.77 9.45 -0.23
CA LYS A 165 -11.86 8.69 0.42
C LYS A 165 -12.84 8.11 -0.61
N LYS A 166 -13.23 8.93 -1.59
CA LYS A 166 -14.09 8.47 -2.68
C LYS A 166 -13.45 7.33 -3.46
N LEU A 167 -12.19 7.47 -3.86
CA LEU A 167 -11.45 6.42 -4.56
C LEU A 167 -11.47 5.09 -3.78
N LEU A 168 -11.26 5.11 -2.47
CA LEU A 168 -11.29 3.90 -1.65
C LEU A 168 -12.68 3.25 -1.60
N ILE A 169 -13.76 4.04 -1.62
CA ILE A 169 -15.13 3.54 -1.72
C ILE A 169 -15.36 2.90 -3.10
N ASP A 170 -14.91 3.55 -4.17
CA ASP A 170 -15.04 3.05 -5.54
C ASP A 170 -14.27 1.74 -5.72
N ILE A 171 -13.04 1.65 -5.19
CA ILE A 171 -12.25 0.41 -5.12
C ILE A 171 -13.03 -0.70 -4.39
N CYS A 172 -13.63 -0.39 -3.23
CA CYS A 172 -14.39 -1.36 -2.46
C CYS A 172 -15.62 -1.87 -3.22
N ASN A 173 -16.31 -1.00 -3.94
CA ASN A 173 -17.46 -1.36 -4.77
C ASN A 173 -17.03 -2.22 -5.96
N LEU A 174 -15.96 -1.84 -6.65
CA LEU A 174 -15.42 -2.56 -7.79
C LEU A 174 -14.90 -3.96 -7.43
N ALA A 175 -14.37 -4.14 -6.22
CA ALA A 175 -13.96 -5.44 -5.71
C ALA A 175 -15.16 -6.40 -5.50
N ASN A 176 -16.39 -5.88 -5.42
CA ASN A 176 -17.63 -6.66 -5.24
C ASN A 176 -18.45 -6.81 -6.53
N SER A 177 -18.09 -6.15 -7.60
CA SER A 177 -18.67 -6.35 -8.93
C SER A 177 -18.03 -7.55 -9.62
#